data_a19ffa773584128891c9681265daffbe
#
_entry.id   a19ffa773584128891c9681265daffbe
#
_cell.length_a   1.000
_cell.length_b   1.000
_cell.length_c   1.000
_cell.angle_alpha   90.00
_cell.angle_beta   90.00
_cell.angle_gamma   90.00
#
_symmetry.space_group_name_H-M   'P 1'
#
loop_
_entity.id
_entity.type
_entity.pdbx_description
1 polymer ?
#
loop_
_entity_poly.entity_id
_entity_poly.type
_entity_poly.pdbx_seq_one_letter_code
_entity_poly.pdbx_strand_id
1 'polypeptide(L)'
;MKLKRSIGLFGIISASLGGIVGSGWLFGSLYAAQMAGPASLISWLIGGVSIMFLALTFAELSTMFPISGGVAAFPIFTHGKLVGFILTWITWITYVVSISQEVQSTILYMGNRFPSLIQKVEGTNVFTPYGYLICFLTMLVLILLNSFGARFLANANNFISTWKLLVPFIVVLMFLLTSHNFDNLGMTSSSVHEFAPYGINGIFSAVALAGVVYSFCGFQHAALLAGESKRPQRDIPLALILSITICIVLYCGLQYSFITALPDSALANGFKNLSFVGDAGPLAGLAAKLGIFWLVTVLYIDAIVSPLGTGVLYVASSARIVQTMSQSGNSPKFFAKIAKSGIPMRAIFLNLVVSMLAFLPFSGWKAIVSFLSSALIFSFAVGPICLIALRKQQPNRPRPFSLPFYPLLSFIAFYVCNMMIYWSGWDVVWKLAVTVIAGLCVFIISNYLGKNSIDKEHIANKLDYKSAIWLIPYMLIFCVLSYYGSFNGGQNKIPLGWDFLVLGVFSLFIFYLSTKFCLPKEESERNTEALLAKKGGY
;
A
#
# COMPACT_ATOMS: atom_id res chain seq x y z
N MET A 1 -19.50 22.68 2.12
CA MET A 1 -19.73 22.25 3.52
C MET A 1 -18.38 22.25 4.22
N LYS A 2 -18.16 23.06 5.26
CA LYS A 2 -16.91 23.06 6.03
C LYS A 2 -16.79 21.71 6.75
N LEU A 3 -15.66 21.02 6.60
CA LEU A 3 -15.39 19.79 7.33
C LEU A 3 -15.31 20.09 8.83
N LYS A 4 -16.03 19.30 9.65
CA LYS A 4 -16.03 19.47 11.10
C LYS A 4 -14.76 18.81 11.67
N ARG A 5 -13.87 19.59 12.28
CA ARG A 5 -12.68 19.09 12.97
C ARG A 5 -13.08 18.41 14.28
N SER A 6 -13.36 17.12 14.19
CA SER A 6 -13.92 16.33 15.32
C SER A 6 -13.01 15.18 15.79
N ILE A 7 -12.04 14.76 14.97
CA ILE A 7 -11.21 13.56 15.23
C ILE A 7 -9.98 13.95 16.07
N GLY A 8 -9.82 13.29 17.23
CA GLY A 8 -8.61 13.43 18.07
C GLY A 8 -7.51 12.44 17.67
N LEU A 9 -6.35 12.54 18.33
CA LEU A 9 -5.16 11.70 18.07
C LEU A 9 -5.48 10.20 18.04
N PHE A 10 -6.20 9.69 19.04
CA PHE A 10 -6.56 8.27 19.12
C PHE A 10 -7.38 7.82 17.91
N GLY A 11 -8.35 8.61 17.47
CA GLY A 11 -9.15 8.30 16.28
C GLY A 11 -8.33 8.26 14.99
N ILE A 12 -7.30 9.12 14.87
CA ILE A 12 -6.41 9.14 13.71
C ILE A 12 -5.46 7.94 13.74
N ILE A 13 -4.91 7.57 14.91
CA ILE A 13 -4.11 6.36 15.09
C ILE A 13 -4.95 5.12 14.74
N SER A 14 -6.17 5.02 15.25
CA SER A 14 -7.08 3.91 14.96
C SER A 14 -7.41 3.80 13.47
N ALA A 15 -7.61 4.92 12.79
CA ALA A 15 -7.85 4.94 11.35
C ALA A 15 -6.61 4.49 10.55
N SER A 16 -5.41 4.92 10.98
CA SER A 16 -4.14 4.48 10.40
C SER A 16 -3.93 2.98 10.59
N LEU A 17 -4.02 2.50 11.83
CA LEU A 17 -3.86 1.08 12.17
C LEU A 17 -4.93 0.19 11.52
N GLY A 18 -6.18 0.66 11.46
CA GLY A 18 -7.27 -0.03 10.75
C GLY A 18 -7.02 -0.20 9.26
N GLY A 19 -6.31 0.77 8.64
CA GLY A 19 -5.87 0.69 7.24
C GLY A 19 -4.62 -0.17 7.04
N ILE A 20 -3.68 -0.17 8.00
CA ILE A 20 -2.43 -0.94 7.94
C ILE A 20 -2.69 -2.43 8.17
N VAL A 21 -3.44 -2.78 9.22
CA VAL A 21 -3.70 -4.19 9.57
C VAL A 21 -4.85 -4.73 8.73
N GLY A 22 -4.53 -5.27 7.56
CA GLY A 22 -5.43 -5.96 6.63
C GLY A 22 -5.12 -7.47 6.61
N SER A 23 -5.13 -8.07 5.42
CA SER A 23 -4.76 -9.48 5.24
C SER A 23 -3.24 -9.74 5.22
N GLY A 24 -2.41 -8.70 5.11
CA GLY A 24 -0.97 -8.83 4.99
C GLY A 24 -0.33 -9.62 6.13
N TRP A 25 -0.75 -9.42 7.36
CA TRP A 25 -0.22 -10.11 8.53
C TRP A 25 -0.59 -11.61 8.57
N LEU A 26 -1.72 -12.00 7.97
CA LEU A 26 -2.18 -13.40 7.94
C LEU A 26 -1.28 -14.31 7.10
N PHE A 27 -0.65 -13.77 6.07
CA PHE A 27 0.16 -14.51 5.10
C PHE A 27 1.64 -14.13 5.13
N GLY A 28 1.95 -12.88 5.52
CA GLY A 28 3.28 -12.30 5.41
C GLY A 28 4.37 -13.09 6.14
N SER A 29 4.08 -13.61 7.34
CA SER A 29 5.06 -14.38 8.11
C SER A 29 5.49 -15.66 7.40
N LEU A 30 4.57 -16.39 6.77
CA LEU A 30 4.88 -17.57 5.99
C LEU A 30 5.73 -17.24 4.77
N TYR A 31 5.25 -16.31 3.93
CA TYR A 31 5.95 -15.98 2.67
C TYR A 31 7.30 -15.33 2.91
N ALA A 32 7.45 -14.52 3.97
CA ALA A 32 8.74 -13.95 4.35
C ALA A 32 9.70 -15.05 4.84
N ALA A 33 9.23 -16.01 5.65
CA ALA A 33 10.04 -17.15 6.07
C ALA A 33 10.44 -18.05 4.87
N GLN A 34 9.55 -18.28 3.91
CA GLN A 34 9.87 -19.05 2.69
C GLN A 34 10.96 -18.37 1.84
N MET A 35 11.03 -17.03 1.83
CA MET A 35 11.96 -16.26 1.00
C MET A 35 13.30 -15.98 1.70
N ALA A 36 13.28 -15.74 3.01
CA ALA A 36 14.45 -15.26 3.76
C ALA A 36 14.83 -16.16 4.94
N GLY A 37 14.02 -17.19 5.24
CA GLY A 37 14.21 -17.97 6.46
C GLY A 37 14.07 -17.12 7.71
N PRO A 38 14.87 -17.37 8.76
CA PRO A 38 14.88 -16.57 9.98
C PRO A 38 15.25 -15.09 9.74
N ALA A 39 16.09 -14.80 8.73
CA ALA A 39 16.46 -13.44 8.36
C ALA A 39 15.28 -12.58 7.84
N SER A 40 14.09 -13.17 7.66
CA SER A 40 12.86 -12.42 7.41
C SER A 40 12.53 -11.38 8.49
N LEU A 41 13.04 -11.54 9.72
CA LEU A 41 13.00 -10.51 10.75
C LEU A 41 13.65 -9.20 10.29
N ILE A 42 14.79 -9.29 9.60
CA ILE A 42 15.46 -8.12 8.99
C ILE A 42 14.59 -7.52 7.90
N SER A 43 13.90 -8.34 7.11
CA SER A 43 12.99 -7.85 6.06
C SER A 43 11.86 -6.99 6.64
N TRP A 44 11.26 -7.39 7.77
CA TRP A 44 10.23 -6.61 8.45
C TRP A 44 10.77 -5.27 8.99
N LEU A 45 11.98 -5.27 9.56
CA LEU A 45 12.64 -4.04 10.01
C LEU A 45 12.93 -3.10 8.84
N ILE A 46 13.52 -3.60 7.75
CA ILE A 46 13.81 -2.80 6.55
C ILE A 46 12.52 -2.20 5.98
N GLY A 47 11.48 -3.02 5.81
CA GLY A 47 10.18 -2.55 5.30
C GLY A 47 9.58 -1.45 6.18
N GLY A 48 9.50 -1.69 7.49
CA GLY A 48 8.92 -0.75 8.44
C GLY A 48 9.71 0.56 8.55
N VAL A 49 11.04 0.51 8.62
CA VAL A 49 11.91 1.70 8.67
C VAL A 49 11.82 2.48 7.36
N SER A 50 11.77 1.80 6.21
CA SER A 50 11.61 2.45 4.90
C SER A 50 10.29 3.21 4.81
N ILE A 51 9.20 2.62 5.27
CA ILE A 51 7.89 3.28 5.33
C ILE A 51 7.88 4.43 6.36
N MET A 52 8.64 4.33 7.45
CA MET A 52 8.78 5.42 8.41
C MET A 52 9.41 6.66 7.76
N PHE A 53 10.51 6.52 6.98
CA PHE A 53 11.10 7.66 6.25
C PHE A 53 10.09 8.30 5.32
N LEU A 54 9.31 7.49 4.62
CA LEU A 54 8.27 7.96 3.71
C LEU A 54 7.16 8.72 4.47
N ALA A 55 6.66 8.15 5.57
CA ALA A 55 5.61 8.75 6.38
C ALA A 55 6.01 10.10 6.98
N LEU A 56 7.28 10.28 7.37
CA LEU A 56 7.79 11.54 7.86
C LEU A 56 7.70 12.66 6.81
N THR A 57 7.88 12.35 5.51
CA THR A 57 7.67 13.34 4.44
C THR A 57 6.20 13.75 4.32
N PHE A 58 5.28 12.78 4.45
CA PHE A 58 3.84 13.05 4.48
C PHE A 58 3.39 13.78 5.75
N ALA A 59 4.09 13.60 6.88
CA ALA A 59 3.83 14.34 8.10
C ALA A 59 4.03 15.85 7.89
N GLU A 60 5.12 16.28 7.25
CA GLU A 60 5.32 17.69 6.92
C GLU A 60 4.27 18.21 5.92
N LEU A 61 4.06 17.47 4.82
CA LEU A 61 3.09 17.87 3.80
C LEU A 61 1.67 18.02 4.34
N SER A 62 1.23 17.07 5.18
CA SER A 62 -0.13 17.06 5.73
C SER A 62 -0.35 18.11 6.83
N THR A 63 0.70 18.52 7.55
CA THR A 63 0.62 19.62 8.51
C THR A 63 0.69 20.99 7.83
N MET A 64 1.42 21.09 6.73
CA MET A 64 1.47 22.28 5.87
C MET A 64 0.14 22.53 5.14
N PHE A 65 -0.53 21.44 4.73
CA PHE A 65 -1.83 21.45 4.04
C PHE A 65 -2.81 20.47 4.73
N PRO A 66 -3.43 20.88 5.85
CA PRO A 66 -4.37 20.01 6.56
C PRO A 66 -5.74 19.98 5.85
N ILE A 67 -5.77 19.32 4.70
CA ILE A 67 -6.95 19.11 3.85
C ILE A 67 -7.28 17.63 3.74
N SER A 68 -8.56 17.32 3.62
CA SER A 68 -8.99 15.95 3.37
C SER A 68 -8.56 15.50 1.97
N GLY A 69 -7.95 14.32 1.85
CA GLY A 69 -7.42 13.81 0.59
C GLY A 69 -6.15 14.52 0.10
N GLY A 70 -5.37 15.14 0.99
CA GLY A 70 -4.18 15.92 0.67
C GLY A 70 -3.12 15.15 -0.13
N VAL A 71 -2.96 13.84 0.13
CA VAL A 71 -1.96 12.99 -0.56
C VAL A 71 -2.08 13.07 -2.09
N ALA A 72 -3.30 13.11 -2.63
CA ALA A 72 -3.54 13.26 -4.06
C ALA A 72 -3.39 14.72 -4.55
N ALA A 73 -3.45 15.70 -3.64
CA ALA A 73 -3.36 17.11 -4.00
C ALA A 73 -1.92 17.63 -4.11
N PHE A 74 -0.99 17.10 -3.29
CA PHE A 74 0.40 17.57 -3.24
C PHE A 74 1.11 17.55 -4.61
N PRO A 75 0.97 16.49 -5.44
CA PRO A 75 1.55 16.50 -6.77
C PRO A 75 0.98 17.58 -7.70
N ILE A 76 -0.30 17.91 -7.54
CA ILE A 76 -0.95 18.99 -8.33
C ILE A 76 -0.33 20.35 -7.97
N PHE A 77 -0.07 20.60 -6.68
CA PHE A 77 0.55 21.85 -6.23
C PHE A 77 1.96 22.03 -6.78
N THR A 78 2.71 20.94 -6.87
CA THR A 78 4.14 20.99 -7.20
C THR A 78 4.46 20.77 -8.67
N HIS A 79 3.72 19.87 -9.35
CA HIS A 79 4.02 19.40 -10.70
C HIS A 79 2.82 19.48 -11.65
N GLY A 80 1.70 20.01 -11.20
CA GLY A 80 0.54 20.27 -12.03
C GLY A 80 -0.36 19.06 -12.30
N LYS A 81 -1.26 19.22 -13.27
CA LYS A 81 -2.39 18.33 -13.49
C LYS A 81 -1.96 16.95 -14.01
N LEU A 82 -0.97 16.86 -14.91
CA LEU A 82 -0.57 15.59 -15.50
C LEU A 82 0.06 14.65 -14.46
N VAL A 83 1.03 15.15 -13.68
CA VAL A 83 1.65 14.35 -12.62
C VAL A 83 0.62 13.99 -11.56
N GLY A 84 -0.21 14.95 -11.13
CA GLY A 84 -1.30 14.73 -10.19
C GLY A 84 -2.28 13.67 -10.68
N PHE A 85 -2.64 13.67 -11.97
CA PHE A 85 -3.53 12.68 -12.55
C PHE A 85 -2.91 11.28 -12.54
N ILE A 86 -1.66 11.12 -13.02
CA ILE A 86 -1.00 9.81 -13.10
C ILE A 86 -0.93 9.16 -11.72
N LEU A 87 -0.57 9.92 -10.69
CA LEU A 87 -0.48 9.41 -9.33
C LEU A 87 -1.87 9.08 -8.74
N THR A 88 -2.88 9.90 -9.04
CA THR A 88 -4.26 9.63 -8.64
C THR A 88 -4.79 8.38 -9.35
N TRP A 89 -4.46 8.18 -10.63
CA TRP A 89 -4.78 6.99 -11.40
C TRP A 89 -4.18 5.72 -10.78
N ILE A 90 -2.87 5.75 -10.47
CA ILE A 90 -2.19 4.61 -9.84
C ILE A 90 -2.79 4.32 -8.46
N THR A 91 -3.04 5.35 -7.65
CA THR A 91 -3.70 5.21 -6.36
C THR A 91 -5.10 4.60 -6.50
N TRP A 92 -5.86 5.01 -7.51
CA TRP A 92 -7.17 4.42 -7.78
C TRP A 92 -7.07 2.94 -8.16
N ILE A 93 -6.19 2.59 -9.11
CA ILE A 93 -5.97 1.19 -9.52
C ILE A 93 -5.56 0.35 -8.30
N THR A 94 -4.62 0.83 -7.48
CA THR A 94 -4.18 0.08 -6.29
C THR A 94 -5.31 -0.12 -5.29
N TYR A 95 -6.15 0.87 -5.05
CA TYR A 95 -7.28 0.73 -4.12
C TYR A 95 -8.36 -0.23 -4.67
N VAL A 96 -8.62 -0.20 -5.97
CA VAL A 96 -9.56 -1.12 -6.60
C VAL A 96 -9.03 -2.56 -6.56
N VAL A 97 -7.76 -2.77 -6.89
CA VAL A 97 -7.12 -4.09 -6.83
C VAL A 97 -6.98 -4.58 -5.38
N SER A 98 -6.83 -3.68 -4.40
CA SER A 98 -6.84 -4.04 -2.98
C SER A 98 -8.19 -4.63 -2.53
N ILE A 99 -9.33 -4.22 -3.13
CA ILE A 99 -10.62 -4.85 -2.85
C ILE A 99 -10.56 -6.34 -3.23
N SER A 100 -10.06 -6.63 -4.44
CA SER A 100 -9.90 -8.02 -4.93
C SER A 100 -8.97 -8.82 -4.02
N GLN A 101 -7.87 -8.22 -3.60
CA GLN A 101 -6.86 -8.84 -2.75
C GLN A 101 -7.42 -9.19 -1.36
N GLU A 102 -8.20 -8.30 -0.72
CA GLU A 102 -8.81 -8.59 0.59
C GLU A 102 -9.89 -9.68 0.49
N VAL A 103 -10.70 -9.66 -0.58
CA VAL A 103 -11.66 -10.73 -0.85
C VAL A 103 -10.94 -12.05 -1.12
N GLN A 104 -9.88 -12.03 -1.96
CA GLN A 104 -9.07 -13.20 -2.25
C GLN A 104 -8.50 -13.81 -0.97
N SER A 105 -7.96 -12.98 -0.08
CA SER A 105 -7.40 -13.42 1.19
C SER A 105 -8.41 -14.19 2.04
N THR A 106 -9.61 -13.63 2.16
CA THR A 106 -10.71 -14.25 2.90
C THR A 106 -11.10 -15.61 2.30
N ILE A 107 -11.31 -15.68 1.00
CA ILE A 107 -11.74 -16.92 0.33
C ILE A 107 -10.64 -17.98 0.33
N LEU A 108 -9.37 -17.59 0.14
CA LEU A 108 -8.25 -18.52 0.26
C LEU A 108 -8.16 -19.11 1.66
N TYR A 109 -8.31 -18.29 2.70
CA TYR A 109 -8.29 -18.77 4.09
C TYR A 109 -9.43 -19.75 4.37
N MET A 110 -10.64 -19.46 3.83
CA MET A 110 -11.79 -20.34 3.92
C MET A 110 -11.64 -21.63 3.12
N GLY A 111 -10.78 -21.66 2.10
CA GLY A 111 -10.53 -22.84 1.27
C GLY A 111 -10.08 -24.07 2.05
N ASN A 112 -9.44 -23.90 3.22
CA ASN A 112 -9.11 -25.01 4.12
C ASN A 112 -10.35 -25.71 4.67
N ARG A 113 -11.40 -24.95 4.96
CA ARG A 113 -12.67 -25.48 5.48
C ARG A 113 -13.61 -25.93 4.37
N PHE A 114 -13.52 -25.26 3.21
CA PHE A 114 -14.35 -25.50 2.04
C PHE A 114 -13.48 -25.76 0.81
N PRO A 115 -12.96 -27.00 0.63
CA PRO A 115 -12.04 -27.34 -0.47
C PRO A 115 -12.59 -27.09 -1.88
N SER A 116 -13.92 -27.00 -2.03
CA SER A 116 -14.58 -26.67 -3.30
C SER A 116 -14.28 -25.27 -3.82
N LEU A 117 -13.77 -24.36 -2.97
CA LEU A 117 -13.48 -22.96 -3.34
C LEU A 117 -12.16 -22.80 -4.08
N ILE A 118 -11.18 -23.66 -3.80
CA ILE A 118 -9.81 -23.54 -4.31
C ILE A 118 -9.35 -24.87 -4.93
N GLN A 119 -8.43 -24.76 -5.88
CA GLN A 119 -7.72 -25.88 -6.46
C GLN A 119 -6.24 -25.55 -6.59
N LYS A 120 -5.36 -26.55 -6.56
CA LYS A 120 -3.94 -26.38 -6.81
C LYS A 120 -3.64 -26.55 -8.29
N VAL A 121 -3.07 -25.51 -8.93
CA VAL A 121 -2.56 -25.53 -10.29
C VAL A 121 -1.09 -25.14 -10.24
N GLU A 122 -0.20 -26.00 -10.69
CA GLU A 122 1.27 -25.78 -10.67
C GLU A 122 1.79 -25.33 -9.29
N GLY A 123 1.28 -25.92 -8.22
CA GLY A 123 1.66 -25.59 -6.84
C GLY A 123 1.06 -24.31 -6.27
N THR A 124 0.30 -23.56 -7.07
CA THR A 124 -0.36 -22.32 -6.64
C THR A 124 -1.84 -22.56 -6.37
N ASN A 125 -2.36 -22.01 -5.26
CA ASN A 125 -3.78 -22.04 -4.96
C ASN A 125 -4.53 -21.05 -5.86
N VAL A 126 -5.40 -21.55 -6.73
CA VAL A 126 -6.28 -20.77 -7.60
C VAL A 126 -7.73 -21.07 -7.29
N PHE A 127 -8.62 -20.13 -7.61
CA PHE A 127 -10.05 -20.32 -7.39
C PHE A 127 -10.65 -21.29 -8.41
N THR A 128 -11.58 -22.11 -7.93
CA THR A 128 -12.52 -22.83 -8.80
C THR A 128 -13.57 -21.84 -9.34
N PRO A 129 -14.37 -22.21 -10.37
CA PRO A 129 -15.50 -21.38 -10.79
C PRO A 129 -16.46 -21.04 -9.65
N TYR A 130 -16.66 -21.95 -8.72
CA TYR A 130 -17.44 -21.73 -7.50
C TYR A 130 -16.75 -20.72 -6.57
N GLY A 131 -15.43 -20.80 -6.41
CA GLY A 131 -14.63 -19.83 -5.67
C GLY A 131 -14.77 -18.40 -6.24
N TYR A 132 -14.73 -18.23 -7.57
CA TYR A 132 -14.97 -16.93 -8.21
C TYR A 132 -16.38 -16.41 -7.98
N LEU A 133 -17.40 -17.27 -7.97
CA LEU A 133 -18.77 -16.89 -7.65
C LEU A 133 -18.85 -16.33 -6.21
N ILE A 134 -18.20 -17.00 -5.24
CA ILE A 134 -18.17 -16.54 -3.84
C ILE A 134 -17.39 -15.23 -3.71
N CYS A 135 -16.28 -15.04 -4.44
CA CYS A 135 -15.59 -13.75 -4.51
C CYS A 135 -16.52 -12.63 -4.98
N PHE A 136 -17.27 -12.86 -6.08
CA PHE A 136 -18.24 -11.89 -6.60
C PHE A 136 -19.34 -11.56 -5.58
N LEU A 137 -19.93 -12.56 -4.95
CA LEU A 137 -20.95 -12.37 -3.91
C LEU A 137 -20.40 -11.59 -2.71
N THR A 138 -19.17 -11.89 -2.28
CA THR A 138 -18.50 -11.17 -1.20
C THR A 138 -18.28 -9.70 -1.57
N MET A 139 -17.86 -9.40 -2.81
CA MET A 139 -17.75 -8.01 -3.29
C MET A 139 -19.10 -7.29 -3.29
N LEU A 140 -20.19 -7.96 -3.67
CA LEU A 140 -21.54 -7.39 -3.59
C LEU A 140 -21.92 -7.06 -2.14
N VAL A 141 -21.57 -7.90 -1.18
CA VAL A 141 -21.77 -7.62 0.26
C VAL A 141 -20.98 -6.38 0.68
N LEU A 142 -19.71 -6.23 0.27
CA LEU A 142 -18.92 -5.03 0.57
C LEU A 142 -19.55 -3.75 0.02
N ILE A 143 -20.12 -3.81 -1.19
CA ILE A 143 -20.85 -2.70 -1.81
C ILE A 143 -22.12 -2.38 -1.02
N LEU A 144 -22.88 -3.40 -0.64
CA LEU A 144 -24.08 -3.24 0.15
C LEU A 144 -23.77 -2.58 1.51
N LEU A 145 -22.73 -3.05 2.20
CA LEU A 145 -22.28 -2.43 3.47
C LEU A 145 -21.92 -0.95 3.28
N ASN A 146 -21.27 -0.59 2.17
CA ASN A 146 -20.98 0.81 1.86
C ASN A 146 -22.25 1.64 1.61
N SER A 147 -23.35 1.03 1.16
CA SER A 147 -24.61 1.75 0.89
C SER A 147 -25.30 2.27 2.15
N PHE A 148 -25.01 1.70 3.36
CA PHE A 148 -25.55 2.16 4.64
C PHE A 148 -24.99 3.51 5.12
N GLY A 149 -23.95 4.02 4.46
CA GLY A 149 -23.45 5.38 4.65
C GLY A 149 -22.26 5.49 5.62
N ALA A 150 -21.62 6.67 5.56
CA ALA A 150 -20.34 6.92 6.23
C ALA A 150 -20.40 6.80 7.77
N ARG A 151 -21.52 7.13 8.40
CA ARG A 151 -21.66 7.05 9.88
C ARG A 151 -21.65 5.60 10.37
N PHE A 152 -22.37 4.71 9.70
CA PHE A 152 -22.36 3.27 10.01
C PHE A 152 -20.93 2.71 9.86
N LEU A 153 -20.27 3.03 8.75
CA LEU A 153 -18.91 2.57 8.46
C LEU A 153 -17.90 3.07 9.51
N ALA A 154 -18.01 4.31 9.96
CA ALA A 154 -17.11 4.87 10.97
C ALA A 154 -17.26 4.15 12.33
N ASN A 155 -18.48 3.87 12.76
CA ASN A 155 -18.73 3.15 14.00
C ASN A 155 -18.23 1.70 13.94
N ALA A 156 -18.52 1.00 12.84
CA ALA A 156 -18.03 -0.36 12.61
C ALA A 156 -16.49 -0.40 12.58
N ASN A 157 -15.85 0.59 11.94
CA ASN A 157 -14.39 0.66 11.84
C ASN A 157 -13.69 0.78 13.20
N ASN A 158 -14.28 1.48 14.18
CA ASN A 158 -13.69 1.59 15.52
C ASN A 158 -13.59 0.23 16.22
N PHE A 159 -14.66 -0.57 16.15
CA PHE A 159 -14.66 -1.93 16.70
C PHE A 159 -13.70 -2.84 15.95
N ILE A 160 -13.77 -2.84 14.62
CA ILE A 160 -12.91 -3.64 13.74
C ILE A 160 -11.42 -3.29 13.94
N SER A 161 -11.06 -2.01 14.12
CA SER A 161 -9.67 -1.58 14.34
C SER A 161 -9.12 -2.11 15.66
N THR A 162 -9.92 -2.14 16.73
CA THR A 162 -9.51 -2.73 18.00
C THR A 162 -9.29 -4.25 17.87
N TRP A 163 -10.22 -4.93 17.22
CA TRP A 163 -10.12 -6.37 16.92
C TRP A 163 -8.85 -6.69 16.13
N LYS A 164 -8.56 -5.93 15.08
CA LYS A 164 -7.40 -6.08 14.20
C LYS A 164 -6.04 -5.96 14.91
N LEU A 165 -5.96 -5.24 16.01
CA LEU A 165 -4.75 -5.15 16.83
C LEU A 165 -4.69 -6.26 17.88
N LEU A 166 -5.83 -6.59 18.48
CA LEU A 166 -5.92 -7.55 19.56
C LEU A 166 -5.56 -8.96 19.07
N VAL A 167 -6.11 -9.39 17.92
CA VAL A 167 -5.91 -10.76 17.42
C VAL A 167 -4.45 -11.06 17.07
N PRO A 168 -3.73 -10.26 16.26
CA PRO A 168 -2.31 -10.50 16.02
C PRO A 168 -1.47 -10.51 17.30
N PHE A 169 -1.77 -9.62 18.26
CA PHE A 169 -1.10 -9.60 19.56
C PHE A 169 -1.32 -10.90 20.35
N ILE A 170 -2.56 -11.40 20.37
CA ILE A 170 -2.89 -12.70 21.01
C ILE A 170 -2.12 -13.84 20.30
N VAL A 171 -2.02 -13.82 18.98
CA VAL A 171 -1.27 -14.84 18.21
C VAL A 171 0.19 -14.84 18.64
N VAL A 172 0.83 -13.66 18.68
CA VAL A 172 2.22 -13.52 19.16
C VAL A 172 2.38 -14.12 20.55
N LEU A 173 1.52 -13.71 21.48
CA LEU A 173 1.58 -14.17 22.86
C LEU A 173 1.39 -15.70 22.96
N MET A 174 0.41 -16.25 22.28
CA MET A 174 0.11 -17.68 22.33
C MET A 174 1.20 -18.55 21.70
N PHE A 175 1.78 -18.12 20.58
CA PHE A 175 2.92 -18.83 19.99
C PHE A 175 4.14 -18.79 20.92
N LEU A 176 4.43 -17.63 21.51
CA LEU A 176 5.51 -17.50 22.48
C LEU A 176 5.32 -18.33 23.76
N LEU A 177 4.10 -18.49 24.24
CA LEU A 177 3.81 -19.27 25.44
C LEU A 177 3.76 -20.79 25.20
N THR A 178 3.52 -21.23 23.94
CA THR A 178 3.29 -22.65 23.65
C THR A 178 4.54 -23.36 23.18
N SER A 179 5.37 -22.72 22.37
CA SER A 179 6.56 -23.37 21.79
C SER A 179 7.68 -22.35 21.58
N HIS A 180 8.90 -22.74 21.98
CA HIS A 180 10.12 -21.94 21.81
C HIS A 180 11.26 -22.82 21.33
N ASN A 181 11.43 -22.96 20.02
CA ASN A 181 12.60 -23.57 19.46
C ASN A 181 13.56 -22.49 18.91
N PHE A 182 14.53 -22.09 19.74
CA PHE A 182 15.53 -21.08 19.36
C PHE A 182 16.46 -21.55 18.24
N ASP A 183 16.63 -22.86 18.05
CA ASP A 183 17.47 -23.44 16.99
C ASP A 183 16.92 -23.09 15.60
N ASN A 184 15.60 -22.87 15.47
CA ASN A 184 14.99 -22.40 14.25
C ASN A 184 15.48 -21.01 13.79
N LEU A 185 16.07 -20.21 14.68
CA LEU A 185 16.63 -18.91 14.33
C LEU A 185 17.98 -19.02 13.61
N GLY A 186 18.67 -20.15 13.71
CA GLY A 186 19.97 -20.35 13.05
C GLY A 186 21.08 -19.43 13.56
N MET A 187 21.02 -19.01 14.82
CA MET A 187 21.97 -18.06 15.41
C MET A 187 23.06 -18.74 16.23
N THR A 188 22.92 -20.02 16.53
CA THR A 188 23.89 -20.80 17.30
C THR A 188 24.70 -21.72 16.39
N SER A 189 25.94 -22.00 16.74
CA SER A 189 26.81 -22.92 15.99
C SER A 189 26.31 -24.37 15.96
N SER A 190 25.37 -24.72 16.83
CA SER A 190 24.68 -26.00 16.90
C SER A 190 23.36 -26.04 16.13
N SER A 191 22.91 -24.90 15.58
CA SER A 191 21.63 -24.83 14.83
C SER A 191 21.69 -25.63 13.54
N VAL A 192 20.64 -26.42 13.29
CA VAL A 192 20.46 -27.20 12.05
C VAL A 192 20.21 -26.28 10.83
N HIS A 193 19.71 -25.08 11.08
CA HIS A 193 19.35 -24.10 10.05
C HIS A 193 20.25 -22.88 10.15
N GLU A 194 20.57 -22.29 8.99
CA GLU A 194 21.28 -21.01 8.92
C GLU A 194 20.31 -19.84 9.13
N PHE A 195 20.80 -18.75 9.74
CA PHE A 195 20.00 -17.53 9.93
C PHE A 195 19.51 -16.94 8.61
N ALA A 196 20.35 -16.87 7.59
CA ALA A 196 20.04 -16.31 6.27
C ALA A 196 20.28 -17.32 5.15
N PRO A 197 19.50 -18.43 5.07
CA PRO A 197 19.76 -19.53 4.15
C PRO A 197 19.67 -19.14 2.67
N TYR A 198 19.03 -18.02 2.36
CA TYR A 198 18.87 -17.51 0.98
C TYR A 198 19.64 -16.20 0.77
N GLY A 199 20.54 -15.85 1.68
CA GLY A 199 21.38 -14.68 1.60
C GLY A 199 20.61 -13.35 1.59
N ILE A 200 21.30 -12.29 1.23
CA ILE A 200 20.76 -10.92 1.21
C ILE A 200 19.64 -10.78 0.15
N ASN A 201 19.74 -11.49 -0.98
CA ASN A 201 18.69 -11.51 -2.00
C ASN A 201 17.34 -11.99 -1.45
N GLY A 202 17.36 -13.02 -0.61
CA GLY A 202 16.15 -13.51 0.06
C GLY A 202 15.52 -12.44 0.96
N ILE A 203 16.34 -11.72 1.72
CA ILE A 203 15.89 -10.65 2.62
C ILE A 203 15.17 -9.54 1.83
N PHE A 204 15.79 -9.02 0.77
CA PHE A 204 15.20 -7.94 -0.02
C PHE A 204 14.00 -8.39 -0.86
N SER A 205 14.05 -9.61 -1.42
CA SER A 205 12.90 -10.20 -2.09
C SER A 205 11.71 -10.34 -1.15
N ALA A 206 11.93 -10.73 0.11
CA ALA A 206 10.86 -10.83 1.11
C ALA A 206 10.23 -9.45 1.41
N VAL A 207 11.04 -8.37 1.47
CA VAL A 207 10.50 -7.00 1.64
C VAL A 207 9.44 -6.69 0.58
N ALA A 208 9.73 -6.97 -0.68
CA ALA A 208 8.89 -6.55 -1.81
C ALA A 208 7.80 -7.59 -2.17
N LEU A 209 8.11 -8.89 -2.09
CA LEU A 209 7.28 -9.96 -2.66
C LEU A 209 6.50 -10.79 -1.64
N ALA A 210 6.90 -10.78 -0.36
CA ALA A 210 6.23 -11.54 0.70
C ALA A 210 5.06 -10.79 1.36
N GLY A 211 4.76 -9.56 0.91
CA GLY A 211 3.74 -8.72 1.51
C GLY A 211 4.22 -7.90 2.70
N VAL A 212 5.53 -7.87 3.01
CA VAL A 212 6.09 -7.08 4.12
C VAL A 212 5.76 -5.60 3.94
N VAL A 213 6.15 -5.00 2.80
CA VAL A 213 5.83 -3.59 2.50
C VAL A 213 4.33 -3.36 2.45
N TYR A 214 3.57 -4.27 1.83
CA TYR A 214 2.11 -4.18 1.77
C TYR A 214 1.48 -4.08 3.16
N SER A 215 1.99 -4.86 4.12
CA SER A 215 1.50 -4.88 5.50
C SER A 215 1.69 -3.56 6.24
N PHE A 216 2.60 -2.69 5.81
CA PHE A 216 2.76 -1.33 6.34
C PHE A 216 1.98 -0.27 5.54
N CYS A 217 1.45 -0.60 4.36
CA CYS A 217 0.61 0.32 3.60
C CYS A 217 -0.74 0.50 4.30
N GLY A 218 -1.21 1.75 4.37
CA GLY A 218 -2.40 2.13 5.16
C GLY A 218 -2.12 3.37 6.04
N PHE A 219 -0.85 3.66 6.33
CA PHE A 219 -0.44 4.83 7.12
C PHE A 219 -0.99 6.15 6.54
N GLN A 220 -1.16 6.24 5.22
CA GLN A 220 -1.70 7.41 4.53
C GLN A 220 -3.13 7.78 4.96
N HIS A 221 -3.89 6.87 5.58
CA HIS A 221 -5.22 7.20 6.11
C HIS A 221 -5.15 8.28 7.20
N ALA A 222 -4.08 8.33 8.00
CA ALA A 222 -3.84 9.43 8.92
C ALA A 222 -3.67 10.76 8.18
N ALA A 223 -2.87 10.79 7.10
CA ALA A 223 -2.65 11.97 6.28
C ALA A 223 -3.93 12.41 5.53
N LEU A 224 -4.77 11.47 5.08
CA LEU A 224 -6.05 11.76 4.43
C LEU A 224 -7.06 12.42 5.38
N LEU A 225 -6.97 12.16 6.68
CA LEU A 225 -7.85 12.72 7.72
C LEU A 225 -7.34 14.05 8.29
N ALA A 226 -6.25 14.61 7.78
CA ALA A 226 -5.66 15.85 8.30
C ALA A 226 -6.67 17.01 8.38
N GLY A 227 -7.60 17.13 7.40
CA GLY A 227 -8.65 18.14 7.41
C GLY A 227 -9.73 17.98 8.48
N GLU A 228 -9.87 16.77 9.05
CA GLU A 228 -10.87 16.40 10.07
C GLU A 228 -10.29 16.34 11.48
N SER A 229 -8.95 16.46 11.60
CA SER A 229 -8.24 16.45 12.88
C SER A 229 -8.51 17.69 13.71
N LYS A 230 -8.67 17.52 15.03
CA LYS A 230 -8.79 18.64 15.99
C LYS A 230 -7.52 19.47 16.05
N ARG A 231 -6.34 18.83 16.04
CA ARG A 231 -5.01 19.44 16.12
C ARG A 231 -4.08 18.82 15.08
N PRO A 232 -4.30 19.09 13.76
CA PRO A 232 -3.59 18.38 12.68
C PRO A 232 -2.08 18.54 12.77
N GLN A 233 -1.60 19.69 13.25
CA GLN A 233 -0.17 20.00 13.38
C GLN A 233 0.59 19.08 14.32
N ARG A 234 -0.08 18.55 15.36
CA ARG A 234 0.47 17.62 16.34
C ARG A 234 0.02 16.19 16.09
N ASP A 235 -1.29 16.03 15.85
CA ASP A 235 -1.93 14.71 15.86
C ASP A 235 -1.52 13.88 14.63
N ILE A 236 -1.30 14.51 13.47
CA ILE A 236 -0.94 13.78 12.25
C ILE A 236 0.49 13.21 12.31
N PRO A 237 1.55 13.99 12.64
CA PRO A 237 2.90 13.43 12.77
C PRO A 237 2.96 12.32 13.83
N LEU A 238 2.35 12.54 14.99
CA LEU A 238 2.33 11.54 16.06
C LEU A 238 1.59 10.27 15.64
N ALA A 239 0.45 10.39 14.96
CA ALA A 239 -0.31 9.24 14.49
C ALA A 239 0.48 8.42 13.46
N LEU A 240 1.15 9.07 12.51
CA LEU A 240 1.99 8.41 11.52
C LEU A 240 3.15 7.65 12.17
N ILE A 241 3.90 8.31 13.07
CA ILE A 241 5.04 7.70 13.75
C ILE A 241 4.59 6.54 14.65
N LEU A 242 3.59 6.77 15.51
CA LEU A 242 3.14 5.77 16.47
C LEU A 242 2.52 4.55 15.78
N SER A 243 1.67 4.75 14.75
CA SER A 243 1.05 3.61 14.07
C SER A 243 2.06 2.72 13.35
N ILE A 244 3.07 3.30 12.69
CA ILE A 244 4.11 2.52 12.03
C ILE A 244 5.01 1.82 13.08
N THR A 245 5.38 2.51 14.15
CA THR A 245 6.20 1.92 15.24
C THR A 245 5.48 0.73 15.88
N ILE A 246 4.19 0.88 16.19
CA ILE A 246 3.36 -0.22 16.73
C ILE A 246 3.36 -1.40 15.76
N CYS A 247 3.18 -1.15 14.46
CA CYS A 247 3.18 -2.21 13.46
C CYS A 247 4.56 -2.87 13.27
N ILE A 248 5.68 -2.12 13.37
CA ILE A 248 7.03 -2.70 13.34
C ILE A 248 7.20 -3.70 14.49
N VAL A 249 6.86 -3.29 15.71
CA VAL A 249 6.97 -4.15 16.89
C VAL A 249 6.06 -5.37 16.75
N LEU A 250 4.81 -5.17 16.33
CA LEU A 250 3.83 -6.25 16.17
C LEU A 250 4.27 -7.27 15.11
N TYR A 251 4.69 -6.82 13.93
CA TYR A 251 5.05 -7.71 12.84
C TYR A 251 6.40 -8.40 13.04
N CYS A 252 7.38 -7.72 13.64
CA CYS A 252 8.63 -8.38 14.06
C CYS A 252 8.35 -9.42 15.15
N GLY A 253 7.49 -9.09 16.13
CA GLY A 253 7.06 -10.04 17.15
C GLY A 253 6.32 -11.24 16.57
N LEU A 254 5.43 -11.01 15.59
CA LEU A 254 4.71 -12.06 14.89
C LEU A 254 5.67 -12.98 14.10
N GLN A 255 6.61 -12.38 13.34
CA GLN A 255 7.60 -13.14 12.58
C GLN A 255 8.50 -13.97 13.50
N TYR A 256 8.95 -13.38 14.60
CA TYR A 256 9.77 -14.05 15.59
C TYR A 256 9.02 -15.23 16.23
N SER A 257 7.81 -14.98 16.75
CA SER A 257 6.99 -16.01 17.37
C SER A 257 6.60 -17.12 16.38
N PHE A 258 6.32 -16.76 15.11
CA PHE A 258 6.05 -17.73 14.05
C PHE A 258 7.23 -18.67 13.82
N ILE A 259 8.47 -18.14 13.67
CA ILE A 259 9.66 -18.96 13.41
C ILE A 259 9.99 -19.86 14.60
N THR A 260 10.00 -19.31 15.81
CA THR A 260 10.34 -20.06 17.02
C THR A 260 9.29 -21.11 17.39
N ALA A 261 8.04 -20.94 16.93
CA ALA A 261 6.96 -21.89 17.16
C ALA A 261 6.89 -23.03 16.12
N LEU A 262 7.69 -22.99 15.04
CA LEU A 262 7.69 -24.04 14.02
C LEU A 262 8.19 -25.37 14.59
N PRO A 263 7.44 -26.47 14.45
CA PRO A 263 7.93 -27.80 14.82
C PRO A 263 8.93 -28.29 13.77
N ASP A 264 9.89 -29.13 14.17
CA ASP A 264 10.94 -29.68 13.30
C ASP A 264 10.36 -30.39 12.08
N SER A 265 9.22 -31.07 12.24
CA SER A 265 8.50 -31.73 11.13
C SER A 265 8.03 -30.75 10.04
N ALA A 266 7.83 -29.48 10.35
CA ALA A 266 7.46 -28.46 9.36
C ALA A 266 8.68 -27.97 8.59
N LEU A 267 9.86 -28.03 9.19
CA LEU A 267 11.14 -27.58 8.62
C LEU A 267 11.94 -28.69 7.95
N ALA A 268 11.46 -29.94 7.96
CA ALA A 268 12.15 -31.10 7.40
C ALA A 268 12.62 -30.90 5.94
N ASN A 269 11.88 -30.09 5.16
CA ASN A 269 12.21 -29.77 3.75
C ASN A 269 12.77 -28.32 3.61
N GLY A 270 13.21 -27.69 4.70
CA GLY A 270 13.71 -26.32 4.75
C GLY A 270 12.63 -25.24 4.64
N PHE A 271 13.01 -23.99 4.92
CA PHE A 271 12.08 -22.86 4.94
C PHE A 271 11.39 -22.59 3.59
N LYS A 272 12.07 -22.80 2.46
CA LYS A 272 11.51 -22.57 1.12
C LYS A 272 10.27 -23.42 0.85
N ASN A 273 10.23 -24.63 1.39
CA ASN A 273 9.14 -25.58 1.20
C ASN A 273 8.21 -25.66 2.42
N LEU A 274 8.31 -24.68 3.32
CA LEU A 274 7.46 -24.57 4.49
C LEU A 274 6.00 -24.52 4.06
N SER A 275 5.21 -25.51 4.51
CA SER A 275 3.79 -25.61 4.20
C SER A 275 3.02 -26.20 5.39
N PHE A 276 1.75 -25.81 5.48
CA PHE A 276 0.83 -26.37 6.48
C PHE A 276 -0.31 -27.08 5.78
N VAL A 277 -0.92 -28.03 6.46
CA VAL A 277 -2.16 -28.65 5.96
C VAL A 277 -3.18 -27.54 5.80
N GLY A 278 -3.46 -27.20 4.53
CA GLY A 278 -4.22 -26.03 4.17
C GLY A 278 -3.38 -24.76 4.11
N ASP A 279 -2.41 -24.67 3.18
CA ASP A 279 -1.52 -23.50 2.94
C ASP A 279 -2.24 -22.16 2.79
N ALA A 280 -3.54 -22.17 2.66
CA ALA A 280 -4.39 -21.00 2.60
C ALA A 280 -4.59 -20.28 3.94
N GLY A 281 -4.16 -20.87 5.06
CA GLY A 281 -4.27 -20.27 6.39
C GLY A 281 -3.07 -20.59 7.28
N PRO A 282 -1.88 -20.02 7.00
CA PRO A 282 -0.63 -20.48 7.60
C PRO A 282 -0.59 -20.37 9.12
N LEU A 283 -1.11 -19.28 9.69
CA LEU A 283 -1.15 -19.09 11.15
C LEU A 283 -2.14 -20.04 11.83
N ALA A 284 -3.31 -20.29 11.19
CA ALA A 284 -4.27 -21.28 11.69
C ALA A 284 -3.72 -22.70 11.57
N GLY A 285 -2.99 -23.00 10.49
CA GLY A 285 -2.31 -24.29 10.31
C GLY A 285 -1.24 -24.54 11.38
N LEU A 286 -0.44 -23.52 11.72
CA LEU A 286 0.54 -23.61 12.82
C LEU A 286 -0.15 -23.74 14.17
N ALA A 287 -1.17 -22.95 14.46
CA ALA A 287 -1.94 -23.05 15.71
C ALA A 287 -2.57 -24.43 15.89
N ALA A 288 -3.08 -25.06 14.80
CA ALA A 288 -3.60 -26.42 14.82
C ALA A 288 -2.52 -27.46 15.14
N LYS A 289 -1.32 -27.33 14.53
CA LYS A 289 -0.17 -28.20 14.84
C LYS A 289 0.30 -28.10 16.29
N LEU A 290 0.17 -26.91 16.88
CA LEU A 290 0.49 -26.65 18.29
C LEU A 290 -0.64 -27.05 19.25
N GLY A 291 -1.78 -27.55 18.76
CA GLY A 291 -2.93 -27.97 19.59
C GLY A 291 -3.77 -26.80 20.15
N ILE A 292 -3.58 -25.58 19.63
CA ILE A 292 -4.30 -24.37 20.12
C ILE A 292 -5.59 -24.19 19.29
N PHE A 293 -6.54 -25.13 19.41
CA PHE A 293 -7.73 -25.18 18.55
C PHE A 293 -8.67 -23.98 18.69
N TRP A 294 -8.76 -23.36 19.87
CA TRP A 294 -9.54 -22.14 20.04
C TRP A 294 -8.97 -20.97 19.23
N LEU A 295 -7.62 -20.87 19.14
CA LEU A 295 -6.94 -19.84 18.35
C LEU A 295 -7.18 -20.03 16.85
N VAL A 296 -7.25 -21.29 16.38
CA VAL A 296 -7.65 -21.62 15.02
C VAL A 296 -9.00 -20.98 14.69
N THR A 297 -10.00 -21.12 15.58
CA THR A 297 -11.32 -20.52 15.38
C THR A 297 -11.26 -18.99 15.32
N VAL A 298 -10.51 -18.37 16.23
CA VAL A 298 -10.30 -16.90 16.23
C VAL A 298 -9.65 -16.44 14.93
N LEU A 299 -8.64 -17.15 14.44
CA LEU A 299 -7.95 -16.83 13.18
C LEU A 299 -8.86 -16.96 11.95
N TYR A 300 -9.76 -17.95 11.91
CA TYR A 300 -10.77 -18.05 10.84
C TYR A 300 -11.78 -16.90 10.88
N ILE A 301 -12.20 -16.47 12.08
CA ILE A 301 -13.06 -15.29 12.24
C ILE A 301 -12.31 -14.03 11.78
N ASP A 302 -11.05 -13.88 12.19
CA ASP A 302 -10.24 -12.73 11.79
C ASP A 302 -9.97 -12.68 10.29
N ALA A 303 -9.75 -13.82 9.65
CA ALA A 303 -9.57 -13.92 8.20
C ALA A 303 -10.80 -13.44 7.39
N ILE A 304 -11.95 -13.30 8.05
CA ILE A 304 -13.14 -12.64 7.50
C ILE A 304 -13.16 -11.16 7.92
N VAL A 305 -13.03 -10.89 9.22
CA VAL A 305 -13.25 -9.54 9.80
C VAL A 305 -12.18 -8.54 9.36
N SER A 306 -10.90 -8.92 9.45
CA SER A 306 -9.79 -8.01 9.13
C SER A 306 -9.70 -7.67 7.65
N PRO A 307 -9.66 -8.63 6.70
CA PRO A 307 -9.61 -8.32 5.28
C PRO A 307 -10.87 -7.60 4.79
N LEU A 308 -12.06 -8.10 5.10
CA LEU A 308 -13.29 -7.47 4.63
C LEU A 308 -13.51 -6.09 5.24
N GLY A 309 -13.11 -5.86 6.50
CA GLY A 309 -13.11 -4.53 7.11
C GLY A 309 -12.21 -3.54 6.33
N THR A 310 -11.04 -3.96 5.89
CA THR A 310 -10.15 -3.17 5.01
C THR A 310 -10.76 -3.00 3.62
N GLY A 311 -11.35 -4.06 3.07
CA GLY A 311 -12.06 -4.03 1.77
C GLY A 311 -13.18 -2.98 1.73
N VAL A 312 -13.97 -2.85 2.79
CA VAL A 312 -15.00 -1.80 2.92
C VAL A 312 -14.39 -0.40 2.81
N LEU A 313 -13.23 -0.15 3.45
CA LEU A 313 -12.54 1.14 3.36
C LEU A 313 -12.04 1.41 1.94
N TYR A 314 -11.50 0.40 1.26
CA TYR A 314 -11.02 0.54 -0.12
C TYR A 314 -12.17 0.79 -1.10
N VAL A 315 -13.35 0.16 -0.94
CA VAL A 315 -14.54 0.45 -1.75
C VAL A 315 -14.95 1.93 -1.62
N ALA A 316 -15.02 2.44 -0.39
CA ALA A 316 -15.38 3.84 -0.15
C ALA A 316 -14.33 4.82 -0.73
N SER A 317 -13.05 4.52 -0.50
CA SER A 317 -11.94 5.41 -0.88
C SER A 317 -11.73 5.44 -2.40
N SER A 318 -11.74 4.28 -3.07
CA SER A 318 -11.60 4.19 -4.53
C SER A 318 -12.75 4.89 -5.26
N ALA A 319 -13.99 4.77 -4.76
CA ALA A 319 -15.14 5.45 -5.34
C ALA A 319 -15.03 6.99 -5.23
N ARG A 320 -14.52 7.50 -4.10
CA ARG A 320 -14.25 8.94 -3.93
C ARG A 320 -13.16 9.45 -4.86
N ILE A 321 -12.12 8.63 -5.13
CA ILE A 321 -11.07 8.99 -6.09
C ILE A 321 -11.66 9.14 -7.50
N VAL A 322 -12.45 8.17 -7.98
CA VAL A 322 -13.13 8.26 -9.29
C VAL A 322 -14.03 9.49 -9.37
N GLN A 323 -14.80 9.75 -8.31
CA GLN A 323 -15.63 10.96 -8.23
C GLN A 323 -14.79 12.23 -8.35
N THR A 324 -13.68 12.34 -7.61
CA THR A 324 -12.78 13.49 -7.66
C THR A 324 -12.17 13.66 -9.04
N MET A 325 -11.72 12.57 -9.68
CA MET A 325 -11.22 12.59 -11.07
C MET A 325 -12.28 13.10 -12.04
N SER A 326 -13.54 12.69 -11.86
CA SER A 326 -14.66 13.14 -12.69
C SER A 326 -15.00 14.63 -12.46
N GLN A 327 -14.96 15.11 -11.22
CA GLN A 327 -15.15 16.52 -10.88
C GLN A 327 -14.03 17.41 -11.41
N SER A 328 -12.82 16.85 -11.54
CA SER A 328 -11.64 17.54 -12.11
C SER A 328 -11.57 17.44 -13.64
N GLY A 329 -12.60 16.93 -14.32
CA GLY A 329 -12.63 16.79 -15.78
C GLY A 329 -11.76 15.67 -16.36
N ASN A 330 -11.11 14.86 -15.53
CA ASN A 330 -10.19 13.79 -15.92
C ASN A 330 -10.87 12.41 -16.06
N SER A 331 -12.18 12.35 -15.86
CA SER A 331 -13.02 11.17 -16.02
C SER A 331 -14.43 11.60 -16.45
N PRO A 332 -15.23 10.75 -17.12
CA PRO A 332 -16.57 11.11 -17.57
C PRO A 332 -17.43 11.71 -16.44
N LYS A 333 -18.11 12.84 -16.71
CA LYS A 333 -19.03 13.52 -15.76
C LYS A 333 -20.12 12.59 -15.19
N PHE A 334 -20.37 11.47 -15.85
CA PHE A 334 -21.27 10.41 -15.40
C PHE A 334 -20.92 9.90 -13.98
N PHE A 335 -19.62 9.81 -13.63
CA PHE A 335 -19.14 9.33 -12.33
C PHE A 335 -19.12 10.41 -11.23
N ALA A 336 -19.32 11.68 -11.58
CA ALA A 336 -19.40 12.76 -10.60
C ALA A 336 -20.70 12.73 -9.77
N LYS A 337 -21.76 12.04 -10.25
CA LYS A 337 -23.07 12.04 -9.63
C LYS A 337 -23.06 11.28 -8.30
N ILE A 338 -23.52 11.96 -7.25
CA ILE A 338 -23.70 11.41 -5.91
C ILE A 338 -25.16 10.99 -5.73
N ALA A 339 -25.41 9.83 -5.13
CA ALA A 339 -26.74 9.39 -4.73
C ALA A 339 -27.27 10.22 -3.55
N LYS A 340 -28.58 10.14 -3.26
CA LYS A 340 -29.20 10.81 -2.10
C LYS A 340 -28.56 10.42 -0.76
N SER A 341 -27.95 9.23 -0.68
CA SER A 341 -27.17 8.73 0.46
C SER A 341 -25.79 9.37 0.63
N GLY A 342 -25.38 10.27 -0.24
CA GLY A 342 -24.03 10.88 -0.23
C GLY A 342 -22.94 9.99 -0.84
N ILE A 343 -23.29 8.89 -1.51
CA ILE A 343 -22.37 7.87 -2.01
C ILE A 343 -22.33 7.90 -3.54
N PRO A 344 -21.15 7.82 -4.18
CA PRO A 344 -21.01 7.80 -5.63
C PRO A 344 -21.22 6.37 -6.19
N MET A 345 -22.46 5.88 -6.19
CA MET A 345 -22.82 4.50 -6.56
C MET A 345 -22.33 4.08 -7.96
N ARG A 346 -22.28 5.02 -8.92
CA ARG A 346 -21.77 4.73 -10.27
C ARG A 346 -20.27 4.43 -10.27
N ALA A 347 -19.51 5.13 -9.43
CA ALA A 347 -18.08 4.86 -9.24
C ALA A 347 -17.86 3.51 -8.52
N ILE A 348 -18.71 3.16 -7.56
CA ILE A 348 -18.65 1.85 -6.88
C ILE A 348 -18.90 0.71 -7.88
N PHE A 349 -19.87 0.86 -8.79
CA PHE A 349 -20.11 -0.16 -9.81
C PHE A 349 -18.93 -0.31 -10.78
N LEU A 350 -18.30 0.79 -11.21
CA LEU A 350 -17.06 0.74 -11.99
C LEU A 350 -15.98 -0.03 -11.23
N ASN A 351 -15.81 0.27 -9.94
CA ASN A 351 -14.81 -0.38 -9.10
C ASN A 351 -15.07 -1.89 -8.97
N LEU A 352 -16.35 -2.34 -8.87
CA LEU A 352 -16.70 -3.75 -8.86
C LEU A 352 -16.20 -4.45 -10.12
N VAL A 353 -16.50 -3.87 -11.31
CA VAL A 353 -16.08 -4.44 -12.60
C VAL A 353 -14.55 -4.55 -12.67
N VAL A 354 -13.84 -3.45 -12.34
CA VAL A 354 -12.37 -3.43 -12.38
C VAL A 354 -11.76 -4.38 -11.35
N SER A 355 -12.35 -4.48 -10.13
CA SER A 355 -11.92 -5.43 -9.11
C SER A 355 -12.07 -6.89 -9.57
N MET A 356 -13.15 -7.23 -10.25
CA MET A 356 -13.33 -8.58 -10.81
C MET A 356 -12.32 -8.87 -11.91
N LEU A 357 -12.05 -7.91 -12.78
CA LEU A 357 -11.04 -8.05 -13.84
C LEU A 357 -9.61 -8.19 -13.28
N ALA A 358 -9.35 -7.67 -12.08
CA ALA A 358 -8.04 -7.77 -11.44
C ALA A 358 -7.63 -9.21 -11.07
N PHE A 359 -8.56 -10.16 -11.00
CA PHE A 359 -8.20 -11.57 -10.79
C PHE A 359 -7.54 -12.23 -12.01
N LEU A 360 -7.76 -11.70 -13.24
CA LEU A 360 -7.27 -12.31 -14.47
C LEU A 360 -5.73 -12.27 -14.62
N PRO A 361 -5.04 -11.12 -14.39
CA PRO A 361 -3.59 -11.03 -14.56
C PRO A 361 -2.78 -11.53 -13.36
N PHE A 362 -3.44 -11.90 -12.25
CA PHE A 362 -2.77 -12.26 -11.01
C PHE A 362 -3.25 -13.63 -10.49
N SER A 363 -2.40 -14.62 -10.59
CA SER A 363 -2.65 -15.94 -10.00
C SER A 363 -2.16 -15.98 -8.55
N GLY A 364 -3.10 -15.97 -7.61
CA GLY A 364 -2.81 -16.11 -6.18
C GLY A 364 -2.47 -14.79 -5.46
N TRP A 365 -2.57 -14.83 -4.14
CA TRP A 365 -2.40 -13.70 -3.23
C TRP A 365 -1.05 -12.99 -3.39
N LYS A 366 0.04 -13.75 -3.48
CA LYS A 366 1.41 -13.23 -3.58
C LYS A 366 1.60 -12.33 -4.81
N ALA A 367 1.06 -12.73 -5.97
CA ALA A 367 1.19 -11.97 -7.21
C ALA A 367 0.46 -10.62 -7.15
N ILE A 368 -0.76 -10.60 -6.60
CA ILE A 368 -1.52 -9.35 -6.39
C ILE A 368 -0.80 -8.44 -5.41
N VAL A 369 -0.35 -8.97 -4.26
CA VAL A 369 0.30 -8.18 -3.22
C VAL A 369 1.64 -7.61 -3.67
N SER A 370 2.42 -8.35 -4.46
CA SER A 370 3.67 -7.85 -5.02
C SER A 370 3.45 -6.64 -5.94
N PHE A 371 2.43 -6.72 -6.81
CA PHE A 371 2.03 -5.59 -7.65
C PHE A 371 1.53 -4.41 -6.82
N LEU A 372 0.65 -4.65 -5.84
CA LEU A 372 0.09 -3.62 -4.97
C LEU A 372 1.18 -2.91 -4.17
N SER A 373 2.14 -3.65 -3.59
CA SER A 373 3.27 -3.08 -2.88
C SER A 373 4.02 -2.08 -3.74
N SER A 374 4.41 -2.49 -4.95
CA SER A 374 5.19 -1.66 -5.87
C SER A 374 4.40 -0.44 -6.37
N ALA A 375 3.13 -0.61 -6.72
CA ALA A 375 2.29 0.46 -7.23
C ALA A 375 1.94 1.50 -6.15
N LEU A 376 1.69 1.05 -4.89
CA LEU A 376 1.49 1.96 -3.76
C LEU A 376 2.76 2.75 -3.46
N ILE A 377 3.92 2.08 -3.39
CA ILE A 377 5.20 2.74 -3.13
C ILE A 377 5.54 3.73 -4.24
N PHE A 378 5.29 3.39 -5.51
CA PHE A 378 5.46 4.33 -6.61
C PHE A 378 4.58 5.58 -6.45
N SER A 379 3.32 5.40 -6.08
CA SER A 379 2.40 6.49 -5.80
C SER A 379 2.88 7.38 -4.63
N PHE A 380 3.49 6.78 -3.61
CA PHE A 380 3.97 7.51 -2.43
C PHE A 380 5.37 8.11 -2.62
N ALA A 381 6.19 7.60 -3.54
CA ALA A 381 7.52 8.12 -3.85
C ALA A 381 7.52 9.59 -4.29
N VAL A 382 6.37 10.10 -4.73
CA VAL A 382 6.20 11.52 -5.02
C VAL A 382 6.14 12.40 -3.77
N GLY A 383 5.82 11.86 -2.59
CA GLY A 383 5.80 12.62 -1.33
C GLY A 383 7.11 13.37 -1.06
N PRO A 384 8.26 12.66 -0.99
CA PRO A 384 9.57 13.29 -0.84
C PRO A 384 9.90 14.30 -1.96
N ILE A 385 9.50 14.03 -3.22
CA ILE A 385 9.67 14.95 -4.34
C ILE A 385 8.84 16.22 -4.13
N CYS A 386 7.57 16.08 -3.74
CA CYS A 386 6.69 17.22 -3.45
C CYS A 386 7.21 18.07 -2.28
N LEU A 387 7.77 17.43 -1.24
CA LEU A 387 8.32 18.15 -0.09
C LEU A 387 9.46 19.08 -0.52
N ILE A 388 10.43 18.59 -1.27
CA ILE A 388 11.55 19.39 -1.77
C ILE A 388 11.06 20.51 -2.71
N ALA A 389 10.14 20.18 -3.62
CA ALA A 389 9.57 21.18 -4.54
C ALA A 389 8.86 22.30 -3.78
N LEU A 390 8.03 21.99 -2.77
CA LEU A 390 7.33 22.98 -1.95
C LEU A 390 8.26 23.82 -1.07
N ARG A 391 9.39 23.26 -0.62
CA ARG A 391 10.42 24.04 0.08
C ARG A 391 11.00 25.14 -0.80
N LYS A 392 11.10 24.89 -2.11
CA LYS A 392 11.56 25.85 -3.12
C LYS A 392 10.45 26.79 -3.57
N GLN A 393 9.23 26.25 -3.82
CA GLN A 393 8.11 27.01 -4.40
C GLN A 393 7.40 27.89 -3.37
N GLN A 394 7.26 27.42 -2.12
CA GLN A 394 6.54 28.11 -1.04
C GLN A 394 7.40 28.17 0.24
N PRO A 395 8.56 28.89 0.23
CA PRO A 395 9.50 28.92 1.35
C PRO A 395 8.91 29.52 2.62
N ASN A 396 8.05 30.51 2.49
CA ASN A 396 7.47 31.28 3.60
C ASN A 396 6.20 30.64 4.19
N ARG A 397 5.70 29.53 3.61
CA ARG A 397 4.49 28.90 4.13
C ARG A 397 4.77 28.21 5.47
N PRO A 398 3.89 28.40 6.48
CA PRO A 398 4.07 27.77 7.80
C PRO A 398 4.19 26.24 7.73
N ARG A 399 5.17 25.69 8.45
CA ARG A 399 5.42 24.24 8.58
C ARG A 399 5.39 23.87 10.05
N PRO A 400 4.21 23.55 10.61
CA PRO A 400 4.09 23.23 12.03
C PRO A 400 4.91 21.99 12.43
N PHE A 401 5.00 21.00 11.56
CA PHE A 401 5.99 19.93 11.61
C PHE A 401 6.98 20.15 10.47
N SER A 402 8.24 20.29 10.80
CA SER A 402 9.34 20.47 9.85
C SER A 402 10.30 19.29 9.96
N LEU A 403 10.47 18.57 8.84
CA LEU A 403 11.38 17.43 8.78
C LEU A 403 12.83 17.91 8.96
N PRO A 404 13.56 17.43 10.01
CA PRO A 404 14.97 17.77 10.19
C PRO A 404 15.77 17.21 9.01
N PHE A 405 16.88 17.88 8.66
CA PHE A 405 17.73 17.46 7.53
C PHE A 405 16.93 17.08 6.27
N TYR A 406 15.85 17.84 5.98
CA TYR A 406 14.88 17.52 4.95
C TYR A 406 15.45 17.17 3.57
N PRO A 407 16.56 17.75 3.08
CA PRO A 407 17.10 17.36 1.78
C PRO A 407 17.58 15.92 1.78
N LEU A 408 18.31 15.52 2.82
CA LEU A 408 18.84 14.17 2.97
C LEU A 408 17.74 13.15 3.24
N LEU A 409 16.86 13.42 4.21
CA LEU A 409 15.80 12.48 4.58
C LEU A 409 14.77 12.30 3.47
N SER A 410 14.46 13.36 2.69
CA SER A 410 13.61 13.23 1.50
C SER A 410 14.28 12.41 0.41
N PHE A 411 15.58 12.61 0.18
CA PHE A 411 16.33 11.78 -0.77
C PHE A 411 16.35 10.31 -0.32
N ILE A 412 16.64 10.03 0.95
CA ILE A 412 16.62 8.66 1.50
C ILE A 412 15.22 8.05 1.31
N ALA A 413 14.15 8.78 1.64
CA ALA A 413 12.77 8.30 1.45
C ALA A 413 12.48 7.96 -0.02
N PHE A 414 12.92 8.78 -0.96
CA PHE A 414 12.77 8.51 -2.39
C PHE A 414 13.62 7.32 -2.86
N TYR A 415 14.86 7.24 -2.40
CA TYR A 415 15.78 6.16 -2.73
C TYR A 415 15.25 4.80 -2.23
N VAL A 416 14.83 4.71 -0.97
CA VAL A 416 14.29 3.45 -0.45
C VAL A 416 12.97 3.05 -1.13
N CYS A 417 12.14 4.00 -1.59
CA CYS A 417 11.00 3.69 -2.45
C CYS A 417 11.45 3.00 -3.75
N ASN A 418 12.45 3.55 -4.43
CA ASN A 418 12.99 2.96 -5.65
C ASN A 418 13.60 1.57 -5.40
N MET A 419 14.30 1.39 -4.28
CA MET A 419 14.82 0.08 -3.88
C MET A 419 13.70 -0.94 -3.66
N MET A 420 12.64 -0.59 -2.91
CA MET A 420 11.52 -1.49 -2.67
C MET A 420 10.79 -1.90 -3.96
N ILE A 421 10.65 -0.99 -4.92
CA ILE A 421 10.08 -1.31 -6.24
C ILE A 421 11.05 -2.19 -7.05
N TYR A 422 12.35 -1.91 -7.00
CA TYR A 422 13.37 -2.70 -7.72
C TYR A 422 13.46 -4.14 -7.20
N TRP A 423 13.36 -4.35 -5.88
CA TRP A 423 13.38 -5.69 -5.28
C TRP A 423 12.16 -6.55 -5.66
N SER A 424 11.09 -5.95 -6.18
CA SER A 424 9.97 -6.72 -6.74
C SER A 424 10.30 -7.39 -8.08
N GLY A 425 11.34 -6.93 -8.76
CA GLY A 425 11.86 -7.47 -9.99
C GLY A 425 11.05 -7.12 -11.24
N TRP A 426 11.55 -7.58 -12.39
CA TRP A 426 10.97 -7.26 -13.70
C TRP A 426 9.53 -7.72 -13.86
N ASP A 427 9.17 -8.90 -13.32
CA ASP A 427 7.82 -9.46 -13.42
C ASP A 427 6.73 -8.53 -12.85
N VAL A 428 7.08 -7.63 -11.95
CA VAL A 428 6.18 -6.65 -11.35
C VAL A 428 6.34 -5.28 -12.02
N VAL A 429 7.57 -4.86 -12.28
CA VAL A 429 7.87 -3.50 -12.79
C VAL A 429 7.28 -3.26 -14.17
N TRP A 430 7.29 -4.24 -15.08
CA TRP A 430 6.67 -4.07 -16.39
C TRP A 430 5.14 -3.87 -16.30
N LYS A 431 4.47 -4.55 -15.34
CA LYS A 431 3.02 -4.38 -15.09
C LYS A 431 2.71 -2.98 -14.55
N LEU A 432 3.60 -2.47 -13.68
CA LEU A 432 3.52 -1.09 -13.20
C LEU A 432 3.69 -0.09 -14.36
N ALA A 433 4.65 -0.31 -15.25
CA ALA A 433 4.87 0.53 -16.42
C ALA A 433 3.64 0.54 -17.36
N VAL A 434 3.04 -0.62 -17.62
CA VAL A 434 1.79 -0.72 -18.40
C VAL A 434 0.67 0.07 -17.72
N THR A 435 0.57 0.00 -16.39
CA THR A 435 -0.44 0.75 -15.63
C THR A 435 -0.25 2.27 -15.75
N VAL A 436 0.99 2.74 -15.72
CA VAL A 436 1.33 4.17 -15.93
C VAL A 436 0.99 4.60 -17.36
N ILE A 437 1.36 3.80 -18.37
CA ILE A 437 1.05 4.08 -19.79
C ILE A 437 -0.47 4.12 -20.01
N ALA A 438 -1.22 3.19 -19.44
CA ALA A 438 -2.68 3.21 -19.50
C ALA A 438 -3.26 4.51 -18.92
N GLY A 439 -2.73 4.97 -17.78
CA GLY A 439 -3.10 6.26 -17.19
C GLY A 439 -2.79 7.43 -18.10
N LEU A 440 -1.61 7.45 -18.74
CA LEU A 440 -1.25 8.48 -19.72
C LEU A 440 -2.23 8.49 -20.91
N CYS A 441 -2.57 7.34 -21.45
CA CYS A 441 -3.54 7.23 -22.53
C CYS A 441 -4.91 7.80 -22.12
N VAL A 442 -5.41 7.42 -20.93
CA VAL A 442 -6.68 7.95 -20.40
C VAL A 442 -6.62 9.47 -20.23
N PHE A 443 -5.51 10.01 -19.71
CA PHE A 443 -5.33 11.44 -19.56
C PHE A 443 -5.34 12.19 -20.92
N ILE A 444 -4.60 11.69 -21.90
CA ILE A 444 -4.53 12.29 -23.25
C ILE A 444 -5.92 12.28 -23.91
N ILE A 445 -6.62 11.14 -23.86
CA ILE A 445 -7.97 11.00 -24.40
C ILE A 445 -8.94 11.98 -23.70
N SER A 446 -8.90 12.04 -22.37
CA SER A 446 -9.74 12.93 -21.58
C SER A 446 -9.48 14.40 -21.91
N ASN A 447 -8.21 14.81 -22.04
CA ASN A 447 -7.82 16.16 -22.43
C ASN A 447 -8.27 16.50 -23.87
N TYR A 448 -8.15 15.54 -24.79
CA TYR A 448 -8.59 15.74 -26.19
C TYR A 448 -10.11 15.93 -26.27
N LEU A 449 -10.88 15.08 -25.60
CA LEU A 449 -12.34 15.19 -25.53
C LEU A 449 -12.78 16.46 -24.78
N GLY A 450 -12.05 16.87 -23.73
CA GLY A 450 -12.32 18.05 -22.92
C GLY A 450 -12.11 19.37 -23.70
N LYS A 451 -11.24 19.41 -24.71
CA LYS A 451 -11.04 20.59 -25.56
C LYS A 451 -12.33 21.04 -26.30
N ASN A 452 -13.23 20.11 -26.55
CA ASN A 452 -14.51 20.37 -27.21
C ASN A 452 -15.64 20.71 -26.23
N SER A 453 -15.36 20.75 -24.91
CA SER A 453 -16.32 21.10 -23.87
C SER A 453 -16.13 22.54 -23.38
N ILE A 454 -17.21 23.14 -22.82
CA ILE A 454 -17.28 24.54 -22.39
C ILE A 454 -16.35 24.81 -21.18
N ASP A 455 -15.91 23.79 -20.44
CA ASP A 455 -15.08 23.90 -19.24
C ASP A 455 -13.57 23.84 -19.56
N LYS A 456 -13.01 24.92 -20.10
CA LYS A 456 -11.57 25.03 -20.41
C LYS A 456 -10.66 25.04 -19.17
N GLU A 457 -11.19 25.27 -17.98
CA GLU A 457 -10.43 25.36 -16.71
C GLU A 457 -9.72 24.04 -16.34
N HIS A 458 -10.20 22.91 -16.86
CA HIS A 458 -9.67 21.58 -16.55
C HIS A 458 -8.62 21.06 -17.53
N ILE A 459 -8.34 21.76 -18.64
CA ILE A 459 -7.37 21.35 -19.65
C ILE A 459 -5.95 21.57 -19.11
N ALA A 460 -5.07 20.57 -19.32
CA ALA A 460 -3.65 20.71 -19.00
C ALA A 460 -2.99 21.75 -19.92
N ASN A 461 -2.16 22.60 -19.34
CA ASN A 461 -1.41 23.63 -20.04
C ASN A 461 0.02 23.17 -20.38
N LYS A 462 0.80 24.00 -21.09
CA LYS A 462 2.20 23.66 -21.44
C LYS A 462 3.09 23.43 -20.21
N LEU A 463 2.80 24.09 -19.07
CA LEU A 463 3.57 23.94 -17.83
C LEU A 463 3.31 22.58 -17.20
N ASP A 464 2.06 22.05 -17.27
CA ASP A 464 1.72 20.72 -16.77
C ASP A 464 2.51 19.61 -17.50
N TYR A 465 2.69 19.75 -18.82
CA TYR A 465 3.49 18.80 -19.62
C TYR A 465 4.99 18.94 -19.33
N LYS A 466 5.49 20.20 -19.23
CA LYS A 466 6.90 20.47 -18.92
C LYS A 466 7.29 19.92 -17.56
N SER A 467 6.42 20.07 -16.56
CA SER A 467 6.67 19.58 -15.20
C SER A 467 6.57 18.07 -15.03
N ALA A 468 6.06 17.35 -16.05
CA ALA A 468 5.97 15.90 -16.08
C ALA A 468 7.11 15.22 -16.86
N ILE A 469 7.99 15.96 -17.52
CA ILE A 469 9.06 15.42 -18.39
C ILE A 469 9.94 14.40 -17.64
N TRP A 470 10.18 14.60 -16.35
CA TRP A 470 11.03 13.70 -15.54
C TRP A 470 10.42 12.30 -15.35
N LEU A 471 9.11 12.12 -15.54
CA LEU A 471 8.47 10.81 -15.45
C LEU A 471 8.90 9.86 -16.58
N ILE A 472 9.23 10.40 -17.76
CA ILE A 472 9.66 9.61 -18.92
C ILE A 472 10.99 8.90 -18.62
N PRO A 473 12.10 9.61 -18.34
CA PRO A 473 13.35 8.95 -17.98
C PRO A 473 13.22 8.12 -16.70
N TYR A 474 12.37 8.52 -15.74
CA TYR A 474 12.11 7.74 -14.55
C TYR A 474 11.62 6.33 -14.91
N MET A 475 10.54 6.22 -15.68
CA MET A 475 9.99 4.91 -16.04
C MET A 475 10.89 4.12 -16.99
N LEU A 476 11.46 4.75 -18.01
CA LEU A 476 12.31 4.06 -19.00
C LEU A 476 13.58 3.49 -18.36
N ILE A 477 14.34 4.31 -17.63
CA ILE A 477 15.57 3.86 -16.98
C ILE A 477 15.25 2.82 -15.91
N PHE A 478 14.18 3.02 -15.14
CA PHE A 478 13.78 2.06 -14.11
C PHE A 478 13.42 0.69 -14.69
N CYS A 479 12.69 0.65 -15.82
CA CYS A 479 12.41 -0.59 -16.54
C CYS A 479 13.69 -1.29 -17.00
N VAL A 480 14.63 -0.54 -17.55
CA VAL A 480 15.94 -1.08 -18.00
C VAL A 480 16.72 -1.65 -16.81
N LEU A 481 16.80 -0.91 -15.69
CA LEU A 481 17.50 -1.37 -14.49
C LEU A 481 16.87 -2.63 -13.90
N SER A 482 15.53 -2.69 -13.83
CA SER A 482 14.81 -3.86 -13.33
C SER A 482 14.99 -5.07 -14.26
N TYR A 483 14.96 -4.87 -15.58
CA TYR A 483 15.15 -5.94 -16.56
C TYR A 483 16.54 -6.57 -16.48
N TYR A 484 17.60 -5.75 -16.32
CA TYR A 484 18.97 -6.24 -16.16
C TYR A 484 19.34 -6.61 -14.72
N GLY A 485 18.46 -6.32 -13.76
CA GLY A 485 18.66 -6.58 -12.34
C GLY A 485 18.66 -8.06 -11.95
N SER A 486 18.94 -8.31 -10.67
CA SER A 486 19.08 -9.67 -10.10
C SER A 486 17.80 -10.19 -9.43
N PHE A 487 16.73 -9.38 -9.39
CA PHE A 487 15.48 -9.76 -8.72
C PHE A 487 14.46 -10.33 -9.73
N ASN A 488 13.46 -10.99 -9.23
CA ASN A 488 12.39 -11.75 -9.88
C ASN A 488 12.10 -11.39 -11.36
N GLY A 489 12.41 -12.29 -12.28
CA GLY A 489 12.25 -12.09 -13.73
C GLY A 489 13.36 -11.25 -14.41
N GLY A 490 14.33 -10.73 -13.66
CA GLY A 490 15.46 -9.99 -14.19
C GLY A 490 16.56 -10.90 -14.75
N GLN A 491 17.43 -10.33 -15.60
CA GLN A 491 18.50 -11.07 -16.29
C GLN A 491 19.78 -11.30 -15.46
N ASN A 492 19.82 -10.80 -14.21
CA ASN A 492 20.98 -10.93 -13.32
C ASN A 492 22.32 -10.42 -13.94
N LYS A 493 22.25 -9.36 -14.75
CA LYS A 493 23.45 -8.72 -15.32
C LYS A 493 24.05 -7.64 -14.43
N ILE A 494 23.26 -7.08 -13.53
CA ILE A 494 23.73 -6.14 -12.51
C ILE A 494 23.98 -6.97 -11.25
N PRO A 495 25.26 -7.15 -10.80
CA PRO A 495 25.56 -7.92 -9.61
C PRO A 495 24.94 -7.28 -8.36
N LEU A 496 24.53 -8.13 -7.42
CA LEU A 496 24.06 -7.67 -6.11
C LEU A 496 25.15 -6.82 -5.41
N GLY A 497 24.77 -5.67 -4.89
CA GLY A 497 25.66 -4.67 -4.30
C GLY A 497 25.92 -3.50 -5.25
N TRP A 498 26.19 -3.73 -6.52
CA TRP A 498 26.30 -2.67 -7.52
C TRP A 498 24.95 -2.03 -7.84
N ASP A 499 23.87 -2.79 -7.74
CA ASP A 499 22.51 -2.31 -7.91
C ASP A 499 22.15 -1.19 -6.91
N PHE A 500 22.63 -1.25 -5.67
CA PHE A 500 22.45 -0.17 -4.68
C PHE A 500 23.06 1.15 -5.16
N LEU A 501 24.28 1.09 -5.70
CA LEU A 501 24.97 2.27 -6.21
C LEU A 501 24.29 2.79 -7.47
N VAL A 502 23.99 1.92 -8.42
CA VAL A 502 23.33 2.29 -9.70
C VAL A 502 21.96 2.92 -9.43
N LEU A 503 21.17 2.33 -8.57
CA LEU A 503 19.88 2.89 -8.16
C LEU A 503 20.04 4.17 -7.32
N GLY A 504 21.11 4.30 -6.55
CA GLY A 504 21.44 5.54 -5.85
C GLY A 504 21.70 6.70 -6.82
N VAL A 505 22.55 6.49 -7.82
CA VAL A 505 22.83 7.47 -8.87
C VAL A 505 21.57 7.79 -9.69
N PHE A 506 20.82 6.76 -10.08
CA PHE A 506 19.53 6.92 -10.77
C PHE A 506 18.53 7.74 -9.93
N SER A 507 18.38 7.40 -8.65
CA SER A 507 17.47 8.12 -7.75
C SER A 507 17.88 9.58 -7.59
N LEU A 508 19.18 9.86 -7.45
CA LEU A 508 19.70 11.22 -7.37
C LEU A 508 19.41 12.01 -8.65
N PHE A 509 19.61 11.38 -9.80
CA PHE A 509 19.34 11.99 -11.10
C PHE A 509 17.85 12.34 -11.26
N ILE A 510 16.95 11.42 -10.97
CA ILE A 510 15.50 11.67 -11.06
C ILE A 510 15.04 12.69 -10.02
N PHE A 511 15.57 12.64 -8.79
CA PHE A 511 15.27 13.60 -7.73
C PHE A 511 15.69 15.03 -8.13
N TYR A 512 16.85 15.18 -8.76
CA TYR A 512 17.30 16.44 -9.32
C TYR A 512 16.39 16.91 -10.47
N LEU A 513 16.08 16.03 -11.44
CA LEU A 513 15.20 16.38 -12.56
C LEU A 513 13.81 16.80 -12.11
N SER A 514 13.21 16.06 -11.19
CA SER A 514 11.88 16.38 -10.66
C SER A 514 11.86 17.76 -9.99
N THR A 515 12.90 18.10 -9.21
CA THR A 515 13.04 19.42 -8.57
C THR A 515 13.30 20.55 -9.58
N LYS A 516 14.03 20.25 -10.67
CA LYS A 516 14.32 21.21 -11.74
C LYS A 516 13.07 21.52 -12.57
N PHE A 517 12.26 20.53 -12.86
CA PHE A 517 11.05 20.65 -13.69
C PHE A 517 9.76 20.88 -12.91
N CYS A 518 9.82 21.11 -11.60
CA CYS A 518 8.63 21.49 -10.83
C CYS A 518 8.01 22.81 -11.34
N LEU A 519 6.74 23.06 -11.04
CA LEU A 519 6.05 24.29 -11.45
C LEU A 519 6.76 25.55 -10.92
N PRO A 520 6.65 26.70 -11.62
CA PRO A 520 7.06 27.99 -11.09
C PRO A 520 6.30 28.32 -9.80
N LYS A 521 6.90 29.16 -8.95
CA LYS A 521 6.35 29.58 -7.64
C LYS A 521 4.91 30.10 -7.76
N GLU A 522 4.67 31.03 -8.67
CA GLU A 522 3.36 31.69 -8.90
C GLU A 522 2.28 30.66 -9.27
N GLU A 523 2.61 29.69 -10.13
CA GLU A 523 1.68 28.65 -10.56
C GLU A 523 1.38 27.66 -9.44
N SER A 524 2.40 27.30 -8.64
CA SER A 524 2.24 26.46 -7.46
C SER A 524 1.33 27.13 -6.42
N GLU A 525 1.53 28.39 -6.13
CA GLU A 525 0.70 29.18 -5.21
C GLU A 525 -0.73 29.28 -5.74
N ARG A 526 -0.93 29.58 -7.02
CA ARG A 526 -2.25 29.65 -7.67
C ARG A 526 -3.02 28.33 -7.57
N ASN A 527 -2.37 27.20 -7.90
CA ASN A 527 -2.99 25.87 -7.82
C ASN A 527 -3.35 25.49 -6.38
N THR A 528 -2.50 25.88 -5.44
CA THR A 528 -2.73 25.65 -4.01
C THR A 528 -3.95 26.44 -3.52
N GLU A 529 -4.01 27.72 -3.79
CA GLU A 529 -5.11 28.60 -3.35
C GLU A 529 -6.43 28.22 -4.00
N ALA A 530 -6.44 27.92 -5.30
CA ALA A 530 -7.62 27.47 -6.01
C ALA A 530 -8.21 26.17 -5.41
N LEU A 531 -7.37 25.23 -5.01
CA LEU A 531 -7.82 23.97 -4.43
C LEU A 531 -8.24 24.13 -2.95
N LEU A 532 -7.57 24.99 -2.20
CA LEU A 532 -7.94 25.33 -0.82
C LEU A 532 -9.28 26.06 -0.77
N ALA A 533 -9.53 27.01 -1.69
CA ALA A 533 -10.81 27.71 -1.81
C ALA A 533 -11.97 26.74 -2.14
N LYS A 534 -11.76 25.80 -3.07
CA LYS A 534 -12.78 24.78 -3.43
C LYS A 534 -13.08 23.82 -2.26
N LYS A 535 -12.12 23.52 -1.39
CA LYS A 535 -12.29 22.60 -0.24
C LYS A 535 -12.72 23.29 1.06
N GLY A 536 -13.07 24.57 1.01
CA GLY A 536 -13.53 25.36 2.16
C GLY A 536 -12.37 25.77 3.05
N GLY A 537 -11.62 26.76 2.58
CA GLY A 537 -10.42 27.30 3.19
C GLY A 537 -10.46 27.57 4.70
N TYR A 538 -9.26 27.76 5.27
CA TYR A 538 -8.97 28.02 6.69
C TYR A 538 -9.97 28.90 7.41
#